data_9d686ead2732c0d0521faab2bf43703e
#
_entry.id   9d686ead2732c0d0521faab2bf43703e
#
_cell.length_a   1.000
_cell.length_b   1.000
_cell.length_c   1.000
_cell.angle_alpha   90.00
_cell.angle_beta   90.00
_cell.angle_gamma   90.00
#
_symmetry.space_group_name_H-M   'P 1'
#
loop_
_entity.id
_entity.type
_entity.pdbx_description
1 polymer ?
#
loop_
_entity_poly.entity_id
_entity_poly.type
_entity_poly.pdbx_seq_one_letter_code
_entity_poly.pdbx_strand_id
1 'polypeptide(L)'
;MNPHPPFERADLLAILPHRPPFLFVDRVTKLDPGKSIVAELQLRPEEPHFAGHFPGRPLMPGVLVTEALAQTSGLLLGLTQLLSSQAPPERPPIFFLAAANMKFTHPAQPGDLLILRAEADRGFGALSRFQVEANAGRHIVASGH
;
A
#
# COMPACT_ATOMS: atom_id res chain seq x y z
N MET A 1 20.14 3.97 -3.00
CA MET A 1 19.14 3.39 -2.09
C MET A 1 19.71 2.15 -1.42
N ASN A 2 19.49 2.02 -0.13
CA ASN A 2 19.84 0.80 0.59
C ASN A 2 18.96 -0.34 0.07
N PRO A 3 19.55 -1.53 -0.27
CA PRO A 3 18.75 -2.65 -0.78
C PRO A 3 17.88 -3.36 0.26
N HIS A 4 17.96 -2.97 1.52
CA HIS A 4 17.23 -3.62 2.61
C HIS A 4 16.25 -2.67 3.28
N PRO A 5 15.09 -3.19 3.76
CA PRO A 5 14.16 -2.38 4.56
C PRO A 5 14.82 -1.87 5.85
N PRO A 6 14.34 -0.78 6.44
CA PRO A 6 13.13 -0.07 6.00
C PRO A 6 13.37 0.81 4.78
N PHE A 7 12.35 0.91 3.91
CA PHE A 7 12.33 1.88 2.83
C PHE A 7 11.46 3.05 3.28
N GLU A 8 12.06 4.23 3.35
CA GLU A 8 11.38 5.42 3.82
C GLU A 8 10.64 6.12 2.69
N ARG A 9 9.85 7.12 3.03
CA ARG A 9 8.99 7.83 2.07
C ARG A 9 9.73 8.29 0.81
N ALA A 10 10.94 8.83 0.97
CA ALA A 10 11.75 9.28 -0.16
C ALA A 10 12.03 8.15 -1.16
N ASP A 11 12.27 6.94 -0.67
CA ASP A 11 12.48 5.76 -1.51
C ASP A 11 11.20 5.37 -2.26
N LEU A 12 10.05 5.45 -1.57
CA LEU A 12 8.76 5.09 -2.15
C LEU A 12 8.36 6.05 -3.26
N LEU A 13 8.69 7.33 -3.14
CA LEU A 13 8.41 8.34 -4.16
C LEU A 13 9.17 8.09 -5.47
N ALA A 14 10.30 7.38 -5.40
CA ALA A 14 11.06 7.00 -6.58
C ALA A 14 10.42 5.81 -7.32
N ILE A 15 9.53 5.07 -6.67
CA ILE A 15 8.91 3.86 -7.21
C ILE A 15 7.43 4.09 -7.56
N LEU A 16 6.68 4.73 -6.67
CA LEU A 16 5.27 5.06 -6.91
C LEU A 16 5.15 6.39 -7.63
N PRO A 17 4.29 6.48 -8.66
CA PRO A 17 4.00 7.77 -9.31
C PRO A 17 3.06 8.64 -8.46
N HIS A 18 2.41 8.06 -7.47
CA HIS A 18 1.46 8.74 -6.59
C HIS A 18 2.12 9.85 -5.78
N ARG A 19 1.37 10.92 -5.52
CA ARG A 19 1.83 12.05 -4.70
C ARG A 19 0.70 12.45 -3.74
N PRO A 20 1.03 13.06 -2.60
CA PRO A 20 0.00 13.58 -1.72
C PRO A 20 -0.95 14.51 -2.47
N PRO A 21 -2.26 14.46 -2.20
CA PRO A 21 -2.93 13.74 -1.09
C PRO A 21 -3.29 12.29 -1.41
N PHE A 22 -2.81 11.69 -2.51
CA PHE A 22 -3.16 10.34 -2.94
C PHE A 22 -1.99 9.36 -2.79
N LEU A 23 -1.18 9.53 -1.78
CA LEU A 23 -0.13 8.61 -1.39
C LEU A 23 -0.50 7.99 -0.04
N PHE A 24 -0.73 6.67 -0.02
CA PHE A 24 -1.29 5.95 1.13
C PHE A 24 -0.36 4.88 1.68
N VAL A 25 0.94 5.11 1.59
CA VAL A 25 1.96 4.28 2.25
C VAL A 25 3.04 5.20 2.78
N ASP A 26 3.41 5.03 4.06
CA ASP A 26 4.45 5.86 4.67
C ASP A 26 5.83 5.21 4.59
N ARG A 27 5.91 3.90 4.81
CA ARG A 27 7.20 3.19 4.76
C ARG A 27 6.98 1.69 4.55
N VAL A 28 8.00 1.02 4.03
CA VAL A 28 8.05 -0.44 3.90
C VAL A 28 8.96 -0.99 4.98
N THR A 29 8.46 -1.90 5.81
CA THR A 29 9.19 -2.46 6.93
C THR A 29 9.78 -3.84 6.65
N LYS A 30 9.18 -4.60 5.73
CA LYS A 30 9.68 -5.93 5.34
C LYS A 30 9.47 -6.14 3.85
N LEU A 31 10.40 -6.84 3.24
CA LEU A 31 10.32 -7.19 1.82
C LEU A 31 10.97 -8.56 1.59
N ASP A 32 10.21 -9.47 1.00
CA ASP A 32 10.72 -10.69 0.39
C ASP A 32 10.51 -10.54 -1.12
N PRO A 33 11.56 -10.20 -1.88
CA PRO A 33 11.43 -9.84 -3.29
C PRO A 33 10.68 -10.89 -4.11
N GLY A 34 9.70 -10.44 -4.86
CA GLY A 34 8.86 -11.30 -5.70
C GLY A 34 7.79 -12.07 -4.94
N LYS A 35 7.77 -12.02 -3.60
CA LYS A 35 6.87 -12.84 -2.79
C LYS A 35 5.94 -12.03 -1.90
N SER A 36 6.48 -11.20 -1.02
CA SER A 36 5.66 -10.50 -0.03
C SER A 36 6.27 -9.18 0.43
N ILE A 37 5.40 -8.35 0.97
CA ILE A 37 5.77 -7.03 1.48
C ILE A 37 4.93 -6.68 2.70
N VAL A 38 5.53 -5.96 3.64
CA VAL A 38 4.82 -5.35 4.77
C VAL A 38 5.15 -3.86 4.78
N ALA A 39 4.11 -3.05 4.84
CA ALA A 39 4.23 -1.59 4.85
C ALA A 39 3.37 -0.99 5.96
N GLU A 40 3.52 0.30 6.18
CA GLU A 40 2.80 1.03 7.21
C GLU A 40 2.18 2.30 6.64
N LEU A 41 1.00 2.65 7.17
CA LEU A 41 0.35 3.94 6.93
C LEU A 41 -0.18 4.46 8.26
N GLN A 42 0.33 5.60 8.72
CA GLN A 42 -0.19 6.30 9.89
C GLN A 42 -1.38 7.15 9.47
N LEU A 43 -2.56 6.86 10.03
CA LEU A 43 -3.74 7.67 9.75
C LEU A 43 -3.71 8.93 10.60
N ARG A 44 -3.67 10.10 9.94
CA ARG A 44 -3.59 11.41 10.59
C ARG A 44 -4.91 12.16 10.45
N PRO A 45 -5.38 12.84 11.51
CA PRO A 45 -6.68 13.53 11.46
C PRO A 45 -6.74 14.66 10.41
N GLU A 46 -5.59 15.17 9.98
CA GLU A 46 -5.50 16.25 8.98
C GLU A 46 -5.74 15.76 7.55
N GLU A 47 -5.77 14.44 7.32
CA GLU A 47 -6.01 13.91 5.98
C GLU A 47 -7.36 14.37 5.44
N PRO A 48 -7.41 14.86 4.18
CA PRO A 48 -8.60 15.56 3.67
C PRO A 48 -9.87 14.71 3.62
N HIS A 49 -9.75 13.39 3.50
CA HIS A 49 -10.92 12.53 3.40
C HIS A 49 -11.68 12.35 4.73
N PHE A 50 -11.04 12.65 5.87
CA PHE A 50 -11.70 12.46 7.17
C PHE A 50 -12.78 13.50 7.44
N ALA A 51 -12.64 14.70 6.92
CA ALA A 51 -13.62 15.77 7.14
C ALA A 51 -15.00 15.41 6.57
N GLY A 52 -15.02 14.71 5.45
CA GLY A 52 -16.27 14.31 4.77
C GLY A 52 -16.74 12.89 5.06
N HIS A 53 -15.91 12.08 5.70
CA HIS A 53 -16.22 10.66 5.89
C HIS A 53 -15.94 10.22 7.32
N PHE A 54 -16.73 10.59 8.29
CA PHE A 54 -17.95 11.40 8.21
C PHE A 54 -17.81 12.60 9.16
N PRO A 55 -18.53 13.71 8.94
CA PRO A 55 -18.44 14.85 9.84
C PRO A 55 -18.66 14.47 11.30
N GLY A 56 -17.69 14.83 12.17
CA GLY A 56 -17.73 14.48 13.59
C GLY A 56 -17.44 13.01 13.92
N ARG A 57 -17.31 12.15 12.91
CA ARG A 57 -17.00 10.73 13.10
C ARG A 57 -16.08 10.24 11.95
N PRO A 58 -14.80 10.60 12.00
CA PRO A 58 -13.89 10.28 10.90
C PRO A 58 -13.56 8.79 10.85
N LEU A 59 -13.74 8.21 9.67
CA LEU A 59 -13.39 6.82 9.37
C LEU A 59 -12.64 6.80 8.03
N MET A 60 -11.64 5.95 7.93
CA MET A 60 -10.93 5.73 6.67
C MET A 60 -11.87 5.05 5.68
N PRO A 61 -12.16 5.66 4.52
CA PRO A 61 -13.00 5.00 3.51
C PRO A 61 -12.40 3.67 3.07
N GLY A 62 -13.24 2.63 2.98
CA GLY A 62 -12.80 1.31 2.54
C GLY A 62 -12.13 1.34 1.17
N VAL A 63 -12.61 2.18 0.26
CA VAL A 63 -12.00 2.34 -1.06
C VAL A 63 -10.57 2.86 -0.98
N LEU A 64 -10.25 3.68 0.03
CA LEU A 64 -8.89 4.19 0.23
C LEU A 64 -8.01 3.16 0.95
N VAL A 65 -8.56 2.31 1.82
CA VAL A 65 -7.83 1.16 2.36
C VAL A 65 -7.44 0.23 1.22
N THR A 66 -8.35 -0.03 0.29
CA THR A 66 -8.08 -0.82 -0.91
C THR A 66 -6.96 -0.18 -1.73
N GLU A 67 -7.00 1.14 -1.92
CA GLU A 67 -5.95 1.87 -2.65
C GLU A 67 -4.59 1.77 -1.94
N ALA A 68 -4.57 1.88 -0.61
CA ALA A 68 -3.33 1.70 0.16
C ALA A 68 -2.73 0.31 -0.06
N LEU A 69 -3.57 -0.73 -0.10
CA LEU A 69 -3.14 -2.10 -0.38
C LEU A 69 -2.68 -2.27 -1.82
N ALA A 70 -3.33 -1.59 -2.77
CA ALA A 70 -2.91 -1.60 -4.17
C ALA A 70 -1.55 -0.93 -4.34
N GLN A 71 -1.30 0.19 -3.67
CA GLN A 71 -0.01 0.86 -3.68
C GLN A 71 1.08 -0.01 -3.04
N THR A 72 0.76 -0.70 -1.96
CA THR A 72 1.66 -1.64 -1.30
C THR A 72 2.04 -2.78 -2.26
N SER A 73 1.07 -3.31 -2.99
CA SER A 73 1.30 -4.34 -4.00
C SER A 73 2.18 -3.82 -5.14
N GLY A 74 1.94 -2.59 -5.59
CA GLY A 74 2.78 -1.93 -6.59
C GLY A 74 4.21 -1.75 -6.11
N LEU A 75 4.40 -1.46 -4.81
CA LEU A 75 5.73 -1.38 -4.21
C LEU A 75 6.43 -2.72 -4.21
N LEU A 76 5.71 -3.82 -3.97
CA LEU A 76 6.30 -5.16 -4.06
C LEU A 76 6.88 -5.40 -5.46
N LEU A 77 6.11 -5.08 -6.50
CA LEU A 77 6.56 -5.21 -7.88
C LEU A 77 7.74 -4.28 -8.19
N GLY A 78 7.59 -3.01 -7.85
CA GLY A 78 8.59 -1.99 -8.18
C GLY A 78 9.91 -2.19 -7.45
N LEU A 79 9.85 -2.49 -6.15
CA LEU A 79 11.07 -2.77 -5.36
C LEU A 79 11.76 -4.05 -5.84
N THR A 80 10.99 -5.09 -6.14
CA THR A 80 11.56 -6.34 -6.66
C THR A 80 12.31 -6.09 -7.96
N GLN A 81 11.70 -5.34 -8.87
CA GLN A 81 12.31 -4.99 -10.15
C GLN A 81 13.58 -4.14 -9.95
N LEU A 82 13.50 -3.12 -9.10
CA LEU A 82 14.61 -2.23 -8.82
C LEU A 82 15.81 -2.98 -8.24
N LEU A 83 15.56 -3.88 -7.28
CA LEU A 83 16.63 -4.63 -6.61
C LEU A 83 17.23 -5.73 -7.49
N SER A 84 16.51 -6.19 -8.50
CA SER A 84 17.01 -7.18 -9.45
C SER A 84 17.67 -6.56 -10.68
N SER A 85 17.50 -5.26 -10.91
CA SER A 85 18.02 -4.53 -12.05
C SER A 85 19.27 -3.74 -11.66
N GLN A 86 20.25 -3.69 -12.58
CA GLN A 86 21.45 -2.87 -12.38
C GLN A 86 21.24 -1.39 -12.76
N ALA A 87 20.17 -1.10 -13.49
CA ALA A 87 19.82 0.24 -13.89
C ALA A 87 18.38 0.56 -13.47
N PRO A 88 18.16 1.64 -12.70
CA PRO A 88 16.79 2.04 -12.36
C PRO A 88 16.05 2.50 -13.61
N PRO A 89 14.72 2.29 -13.68
CA PRO A 89 13.93 2.79 -14.80
C PRO A 89 13.97 4.32 -14.82
N GLU A 90 13.95 4.91 -16.01
CA GLU A 90 13.95 6.38 -16.17
C GLU A 90 12.70 7.02 -15.54
N ARG A 91 11.60 6.29 -15.51
CA ARG A 91 10.33 6.73 -14.92
C ARG A 91 9.76 5.63 -14.04
N PRO A 92 9.11 5.99 -12.91
CA PRO A 92 8.39 5.00 -12.13
C PRO A 92 7.34 4.30 -12.98
N PRO A 93 7.19 2.97 -12.86
CA PRO A 93 6.13 2.27 -13.56
C PRO A 93 4.76 2.72 -13.06
N ILE A 94 3.77 2.72 -13.95
CA ILE A 94 2.40 3.03 -13.59
C ILE A 94 1.65 1.71 -13.45
N PHE A 95 1.02 1.51 -12.29
CA PHE A 95 0.19 0.35 -12.02
C PHE A 95 -1.27 0.80 -11.89
N PHE A 96 -2.16 0.09 -12.58
CA PHE A 96 -3.60 0.34 -12.48
C PHE A 96 -4.25 -0.79 -11.69
N LEU A 97 -5.11 -0.43 -10.75
CA LEU A 97 -5.96 -1.39 -10.08
C LEU A 97 -7.03 -1.87 -11.08
N ALA A 98 -6.91 -3.13 -11.50
CA ALA A 98 -7.81 -3.69 -12.51
C ALA A 98 -9.09 -4.28 -11.89
N ALA A 99 -8.96 -4.90 -10.71
CA ALA A 99 -10.09 -5.51 -10.01
C ALA A 99 -9.72 -5.70 -8.55
N ALA A 100 -10.72 -5.70 -7.68
CA ALA A 100 -10.54 -5.98 -6.27
C ALA A 100 -11.77 -6.68 -5.71
N ASN A 101 -11.52 -7.65 -4.82
CA ASN A 101 -12.58 -8.34 -4.07
C ASN A 101 -12.18 -8.24 -2.60
N MET A 102 -12.83 -7.33 -1.86
CA MET A 102 -12.41 -6.96 -0.52
C MET A 102 -13.51 -7.14 0.49
N LYS A 103 -13.14 -7.55 1.70
CA LYS A 103 -14.00 -7.53 2.89
C LYS A 103 -13.46 -6.51 3.87
N PHE A 104 -14.35 -5.70 4.42
CA PHE A 104 -14.03 -4.69 5.43
C PHE A 104 -14.69 -5.13 6.74
N THR A 105 -13.89 -5.44 7.75
CA THR A 105 -14.36 -6.11 8.96
C THR A 105 -14.19 -5.28 10.23
N HIS A 106 -13.44 -4.16 10.16
CA HIS A 106 -13.24 -3.27 11.29
C HIS A 106 -12.95 -1.86 10.78
N PRO A 107 -13.57 -0.82 11.37
CA PRO A 107 -13.29 0.55 10.96
C PRO A 107 -11.87 0.96 11.33
N ALA A 108 -11.24 1.76 10.48
CA ALA A 108 -9.97 2.41 10.75
C ALA A 108 -10.21 3.91 10.92
N GLN A 109 -9.55 4.53 11.87
CA GLN A 109 -9.81 5.91 12.26
C GLN A 109 -8.50 6.67 12.48
N PRO A 110 -8.55 8.01 12.52
CA PRO A 110 -7.34 8.80 12.79
C PRO A 110 -6.66 8.35 14.09
N GLY A 111 -5.33 8.26 14.05
CA GLY A 111 -4.54 7.73 15.15
C GLY A 111 -4.13 6.27 14.97
N ASP A 112 -4.86 5.51 14.17
CA ASP A 112 -4.50 4.13 13.88
C ASP A 112 -3.26 4.05 12.99
N LEU A 113 -2.40 3.07 13.27
CA LEU A 113 -1.32 2.69 12.38
C LEU A 113 -1.77 1.46 11.61
N LEU A 114 -1.98 1.61 10.31
CA LEU A 114 -2.32 0.48 9.45
C LEU A 114 -1.06 -0.28 9.06
N ILE A 115 -1.09 -1.58 9.29
CA ILE A 115 -0.08 -2.51 8.77
C ILE A 115 -0.65 -3.11 7.51
N LEU A 116 0.04 -2.88 6.40
CA LEU A 116 -0.41 -3.26 5.05
C LEU A 116 0.44 -4.44 4.57
N ARG A 117 -0.21 -5.53 4.22
CA ARG A 117 0.47 -6.74 3.75
C ARG A 117 -0.02 -7.12 2.36
N ALA A 118 0.91 -7.53 1.51
CA ALA A 118 0.59 -8.10 0.20
C ALA A 118 1.49 -9.30 -0.07
N GLU A 119 0.88 -10.35 -0.60
CA GLU A 119 1.57 -11.54 -1.08
C GLU A 119 1.26 -11.74 -2.55
N ALA A 120 2.30 -11.94 -3.36
CA ALA A 120 2.12 -12.25 -4.76
C ALA A 120 1.47 -13.63 -4.91
N ASP A 121 0.38 -13.69 -5.67
CA ASP A 121 -0.36 -14.92 -5.93
C ASP A 121 -0.09 -15.37 -7.36
N ARG A 122 -0.82 -14.82 -8.33
CA ARG A 122 -0.68 -15.21 -9.74
C ARG A 122 -0.46 -13.99 -10.62
N GLY A 123 0.28 -14.24 -11.74
CA GLY A 123 0.35 -13.29 -12.83
C GLY A 123 -0.23 -13.90 -14.10
N PHE A 124 -0.93 -13.08 -14.87
CA PHE A 124 -1.48 -13.45 -16.17
C PHE A 124 -1.08 -12.36 -17.17
N GLY A 125 -0.01 -12.61 -17.93
CA GLY A 125 0.52 -11.61 -18.85
C GLY A 125 0.93 -10.35 -18.10
N ALA A 126 0.30 -9.22 -18.40
CA ALA A 126 0.56 -7.94 -17.74
C ALA A 126 -0.20 -7.78 -16.41
N LEU A 127 -1.03 -8.74 -16.02
CA LEU A 127 -1.79 -8.71 -14.77
C LEU A 127 -1.04 -9.42 -13.66
N SER A 128 -1.05 -8.84 -12.48
CA SER A 128 -0.52 -9.46 -11.26
C SER A 128 -1.62 -9.49 -10.22
N ARG A 129 -1.70 -10.60 -9.48
CA ARG A 129 -2.68 -10.78 -8.42
C ARG A 129 -1.98 -10.89 -7.08
N PHE A 130 -2.60 -10.30 -6.06
CA PHE A 130 -2.06 -10.29 -4.69
C PHE A 130 -3.14 -10.65 -3.70
N GLN A 131 -2.76 -11.43 -2.67
CA GLN A 131 -3.54 -11.55 -1.46
C GLN A 131 -3.13 -10.41 -0.55
N VAL A 132 -4.10 -9.68 -0.01
CA VAL A 132 -3.83 -8.46 0.75
C VAL A 132 -4.59 -8.43 2.07
N GLU A 133 -4.00 -7.75 3.07
CA GLU A 133 -4.61 -7.58 4.37
C GLU A 133 -4.11 -6.29 5.00
N ALA A 134 -5.03 -5.54 5.62
CA ALA A 134 -4.72 -4.35 6.40
C ALA A 134 -5.16 -4.57 7.84
N ASN A 135 -4.29 -4.27 8.80
CA ASN A 135 -4.55 -4.43 10.23
C ASN A 135 -4.36 -3.11 10.98
N ALA A 136 -5.20 -2.88 11.97
CA ALA A 136 -5.02 -1.83 12.97
C ALA A 136 -4.93 -2.52 14.33
N GLY A 137 -3.71 -2.56 14.91
CA GLY A 137 -3.45 -3.36 16.09
C GLY A 137 -3.77 -4.84 15.85
N ARG A 138 -4.63 -5.42 16.69
CA ARG A 138 -5.07 -6.82 16.55
C ARG A 138 -6.25 -7.02 15.62
N HIS A 139 -6.83 -5.92 15.10
CA HIS A 139 -8.04 -5.99 14.28
C HIS A 139 -7.68 -6.05 12.80
N ILE A 140 -8.30 -6.98 12.09
CA ILE A 140 -8.26 -6.98 10.64
C ILE A 140 -9.24 -5.92 10.15
N VAL A 141 -8.72 -4.91 9.46
CA VAL A 141 -9.55 -3.83 8.88
C VAL A 141 -10.12 -4.27 7.54
N ALA A 142 -9.28 -4.86 6.70
CA ALA A 142 -9.67 -5.30 5.36
C ALA A 142 -8.83 -6.49 4.95
N SER A 143 -9.41 -7.36 4.12
CA SER A 143 -8.70 -8.49 3.53
C SER A 143 -9.34 -8.86 2.20
N GLY A 144 -8.55 -9.44 1.29
CA GLY A 144 -9.02 -9.89 -0.01
C GLY A 144 -7.93 -9.99 -1.04
N HIS A 145 -8.27 -9.69 -2.27
CA HIS A 145 -7.33 -9.74 -3.38
C HIS A 145 -7.68 -8.74 -4.47
#